data_ed9b0381d159069861c7d0ec32f337d0
#
_entry.id   ed9b0381d159069861c7d0ec32f337d0
#
_cell.length_a   1.000
_cell.length_b   1.000
_cell.length_c   1.000
_cell.angle_alpha   90.00
_cell.angle_beta   90.00
_cell.angle_gamma   90.00
#
_symmetry.space_group_name_H-M   'P 1'
#
loop_
_entity.id
_entity.type
_entity.pdbx_description
1 polymer ?
#
loop_
_entity_poly.entity_id
_entity_poly.type
_entity_poly.pdbx_seq_one_letter_code
_entity_poly.pdbx_strand_id
1 'polypeptide(L)'
;MSNSVLMLSLDSLIAAAALSAAVTQRHYARLALMFGACDLAASSVAPLLSAHLSASSLAPVLDARFLELLSLAPGLLLSAVLVLCRSASRARQQSLSAAAYVLPPLFAFDNLFFPSTSPVLAGLFSCAMAAAGFVLGAATLDRWASPAARPLWAAGLAVGAVALQLAA
;
A
#
# COMPACT_ATOMS: atom_id res chain seq x y z
N MET A 1 16.23 -5.92 -16.16
CA MET A 1 14.85 -5.96 -15.61
C MET A 1 14.87 -5.21 -14.31
N SER A 2 14.15 -4.15 -14.30
CA SER A 2 14.42 -2.98 -13.49
C SER A 2 14.09 -3.17 -12.01
N ASN A 3 14.96 -2.67 -11.16
CA ASN A 3 14.78 -2.51 -9.72
C ASN A 3 13.44 -1.85 -9.35
N SER A 4 12.82 -1.12 -10.28
CA SER A 4 11.54 -0.43 -10.08
C SER A 4 10.33 -1.34 -9.81
N VAL A 5 10.21 -2.49 -10.48
CA VAL A 5 9.07 -3.41 -10.25
C VAL A 5 9.17 -4.07 -8.87
N LEU A 6 10.39 -4.41 -8.44
CA LEU A 6 10.64 -4.95 -7.11
C LEU A 6 10.38 -3.92 -6.01
N MET A 7 10.77 -2.67 -6.22
CA MET A 7 10.52 -1.60 -5.25
C MET A 7 9.03 -1.32 -5.09
N LEU A 8 8.29 -1.18 -6.19
CA LEU A 8 6.84 -0.97 -6.18
C LEU A 8 6.07 -2.11 -5.51
N SER A 9 6.53 -3.37 -5.67
CA SER A 9 5.87 -4.50 -5.03
C SER A 9 6.23 -4.67 -3.55
N LEU A 10 7.33 -4.08 -3.10
CA LEU A 10 7.74 -4.10 -1.69
C LEU A 10 6.75 -3.29 -0.83
N ASP A 11 6.23 -2.20 -1.36
CA ASP A 11 5.21 -1.38 -0.68
C ASP A 11 3.94 -2.17 -0.40
N SER A 12 3.48 -2.96 -1.37
CA SER A 12 2.33 -3.87 -1.20
C SER A 12 2.59 -4.93 -0.13
N LEU A 13 3.82 -5.45 -0.04
CA LEU A 13 4.21 -6.41 1.01
C LEU A 13 4.14 -5.77 2.40
N ILE A 14 4.74 -4.60 2.56
CA ILE A 14 4.80 -3.90 3.85
C ILE A 14 3.41 -3.44 4.27
N ALA A 15 2.63 -2.87 3.34
CA ALA A 15 1.26 -2.45 3.58
C ALA A 15 0.37 -3.63 4.02
N ALA A 16 0.47 -4.76 3.34
CA ALA A 16 -0.27 -5.97 3.68
C ALA A 16 0.17 -6.56 5.03
N ALA A 17 1.48 -6.56 5.32
CA ALA A 17 2.00 -7.00 6.62
C ALA A 17 1.47 -6.12 7.77
N ALA A 18 1.43 -4.80 7.58
CA ALA A 18 0.86 -3.88 8.55
C ALA A 18 -0.66 -4.06 8.70
N LEU A 19 -1.38 -4.21 7.60
CA LEU A 19 -2.83 -4.44 7.58
C LEU A 19 -3.23 -5.77 8.24
N SER A 20 -2.36 -6.76 8.28
CA SER A 20 -2.63 -8.05 8.93
C SER A 20 -3.00 -7.90 10.41
N ALA A 21 -2.56 -6.80 11.05
CA ALA A 21 -2.93 -6.48 12.44
C ALA A 21 -4.38 -6.00 12.61
N ALA A 22 -4.98 -5.45 11.56
CA ALA A 22 -6.30 -4.82 11.60
C ALA A 22 -7.39 -5.66 10.93
N VAL A 23 -7.01 -6.63 10.11
CA VAL A 23 -7.92 -7.38 9.24
C VAL A 23 -7.90 -8.86 9.62
N THR A 24 -9.05 -9.53 9.56
CA THR A 24 -9.13 -10.98 9.82
C THR A 24 -8.64 -11.79 8.60
N GLN A 25 -8.05 -12.96 8.84
CA GLN A 25 -7.45 -13.82 7.82
C GLN A 25 -8.38 -14.14 6.64
N ARG A 26 -9.69 -14.22 6.87
CA ARG A 26 -10.71 -14.45 5.82
C ARG A 26 -10.71 -13.39 4.71
N HIS A 27 -10.17 -12.19 4.97
CA HIS A 27 -10.11 -11.08 4.01
C HIS A 27 -8.77 -10.99 3.28
N TYR A 28 -7.73 -11.73 3.70
CA TYR A 28 -6.39 -11.62 3.15
C TYR A 28 -6.34 -11.87 1.64
N ALA A 29 -6.97 -12.96 1.18
CA ALA A 29 -6.99 -13.29 -0.25
C ALA A 29 -7.70 -12.20 -1.07
N ARG A 30 -8.82 -11.66 -0.57
CA ARG A 30 -9.56 -10.59 -1.27
C ARG A 30 -8.75 -9.32 -1.34
N LEU A 31 -8.10 -8.92 -0.25
CA LEU A 31 -7.27 -7.73 -0.23
C LEU A 31 -6.02 -7.89 -1.11
N ALA A 32 -5.36 -9.04 -1.08
CA ALA A 32 -4.22 -9.31 -1.95
C ALA A 32 -4.60 -9.22 -3.45
N LEU A 33 -5.76 -9.78 -3.83
CA LEU A 33 -6.30 -9.63 -5.18
C LEU A 33 -6.61 -8.17 -5.52
N MET A 34 -7.12 -7.39 -4.57
CA MET A 34 -7.38 -5.96 -4.78
C MET A 34 -6.08 -5.17 -4.98
N PHE A 35 -5.01 -5.44 -4.22
CA PHE A 35 -3.70 -4.83 -4.47
C PHE A 35 -3.26 -5.10 -5.90
N GLY A 36 -3.25 -6.36 -6.33
CA GLY A 36 -2.88 -6.72 -7.69
C GLY A 36 -3.77 -6.10 -8.77
N ALA A 37 -5.09 -6.08 -8.58
CA ALA A 37 -6.02 -5.50 -9.53
C ALA A 37 -5.88 -3.97 -9.64
N CYS A 38 -5.67 -3.29 -8.53
CA CYS A 38 -5.46 -1.84 -8.52
C CYS A 38 -4.14 -1.46 -9.20
N ASP A 39 -3.05 -2.18 -8.93
CA ASP A 39 -1.76 -1.95 -9.56
C ASP A 39 -1.78 -2.27 -11.07
N LEU A 40 -2.45 -3.34 -11.46
CA LEU A 40 -2.69 -3.65 -12.87
C LEU A 40 -3.45 -2.51 -13.57
N ALA A 41 -4.54 -2.04 -12.97
CA ALA A 41 -5.36 -0.97 -13.52
C ALA A 41 -4.57 0.35 -13.61
N ALA A 42 -3.91 0.75 -12.52
CA ALA A 42 -3.11 1.96 -12.47
C ALA A 42 -1.99 1.95 -13.51
N SER A 43 -1.21 0.86 -13.57
CA SER A 43 -0.13 0.70 -14.55
C SER A 43 -0.62 0.65 -15.99
N SER A 44 -1.85 0.16 -16.24
CA SER A 44 -2.45 0.13 -17.59
C SER A 44 -2.91 1.53 -18.04
N VAL A 45 -3.37 2.37 -17.10
CA VAL A 45 -3.84 3.74 -17.37
C VAL A 45 -2.69 4.75 -17.42
N ALA A 46 -1.59 4.48 -16.71
CA ALA A 46 -0.45 5.39 -16.58
C ALA A 46 0.09 5.95 -17.92
N PRO A 47 0.26 5.16 -19.01
CA PRO A 47 0.73 5.71 -20.28
C PRO A 47 -0.23 6.72 -20.91
N LEU A 48 -1.54 6.50 -20.76
CA LEU A 48 -2.57 7.41 -21.27
C LEU A 48 -2.58 8.70 -20.45
N LEU A 49 -2.44 8.58 -19.14
CA LEU A 49 -2.39 9.73 -18.23
C LEU A 49 -1.13 10.58 -18.48
N SER A 50 0.03 9.94 -18.63
CA SER A 50 1.29 10.63 -18.89
C SER A 50 1.27 11.39 -20.23
N ALA A 51 0.67 10.81 -21.28
CA ALA A 51 0.48 11.48 -22.57
C ALA A 51 -0.43 12.72 -22.46
N HIS A 52 -1.49 12.62 -21.65
CA HIS A 52 -2.40 13.75 -21.43
C HIS A 52 -1.77 14.84 -20.56
N LEU A 53 -1.04 14.49 -19.51
CA LEU A 53 -0.40 15.43 -18.61
C LEU A 53 0.73 16.19 -19.30
N SER A 54 1.54 15.51 -20.14
CA SER A 54 2.61 16.18 -20.91
C SER A 54 2.07 17.18 -21.93
N ALA A 55 0.85 16.98 -22.42
CA ALA A 55 0.17 17.91 -23.33
C ALA A 55 -0.59 19.04 -22.60
N SER A 56 -0.72 18.98 -21.29
CA SER A 56 -1.50 19.94 -20.50
C SER A 56 -0.61 21.00 -19.84
N SER A 57 -1.21 22.17 -19.54
CA SER A 57 -0.57 23.24 -18.74
C SER A 57 -0.34 22.86 -17.26
N LEU A 58 -0.74 21.68 -16.83
CA LEU A 58 -0.58 21.18 -15.47
C LEU A 58 0.80 20.54 -15.21
N ALA A 59 1.60 20.29 -16.27
CA ALA A 59 2.92 19.71 -16.15
C ALA A 59 3.84 20.43 -15.13
N PRO A 60 3.89 21.78 -15.06
CA PRO A 60 4.73 22.47 -14.08
C PRO A 60 4.21 22.42 -12.64
N VAL A 61 2.92 22.10 -12.43
CA VAL A 61 2.31 22.00 -11.09
C VAL A 61 2.57 20.61 -10.48
N LEU A 62 2.74 19.60 -11.30
CA LEU A 62 3.10 18.24 -10.92
C LEU A 62 4.62 18.09 -10.82
N ASP A 63 5.25 18.94 -10.01
CA ASP A 63 6.68 18.84 -9.72
C ASP A 63 7.00 17.48 -9.09
N ALA A 64 8.19 16.94 -9.37
CA ALA A 64 8.66 15.66 -8.85
C ALA A 64 8.52 15.58 -7.32
N ARG A 65 8.77 16.68 -6.62
CA ARG A 65 8.58 16.77 -5.16
C ARG A 65 7.14 16.61 -4.70
N PHE A 66 6.17 17.11 -5.46
CA PHE A 66 4.75 16.94 -5.14
C PHE A 66 4.34 15.48 -5.29
N LEU A 67 4.82 14.81 -6.34
CA LEU A 67 4.58 13.39 -6.58
C LEU A 67 5.22 12.51 -5.50
N GLU A 68 6.45 12.84 -5.08
CA GLU A 68 7.12 12.17 -3.96
C GLU A 68 6.32 12.30 -2.65
N LEU A 69 5.86 13.50 -2.31
CA LEU A 69 5.02 13.71 -1.12
C LEU A 69 3.69 12.96 -1.21
N LEU A 70 3.11 12.91 -2.40
CA LEU A 70 1.85 12.21 -2.63
C LEU A 70 2.00 10.69 -2.48
N SER A 71 3.16 10.13 -2.87
CA SER A 71 3.46 8.70 -2.69
C SER A 71 3.58 8.28 -1.22
N LEU A 72 3.89 9.21 -0.31
CA LEU A 72 3.97 8.96 1.13
C LEU A 72 2.60 8.95 1.82
N ALA A 73 1.59 9.59 1.20
CA ALA A 73 0.26 9.74 1.81
C ALA A 73 -0.40 8.40 2.17
N PRO A 74 -0.35 7.33 1.35
CA PRO A 74 -0.91 6.03 1.70
C PRO A 74 -0.28 5.41 2.93
N GLY A 75 1.04 5.49 3.07
CA GLY A 75 1.78 4.97 4.23
C GLY A 75 1.44 5.71 5.51
N LEU A 76 1.33 7.03 5.47
CA LEU A 76 0.92 7.85 6.60
C LEU A 76 -0.54 7.58 6.99
N LEU A 77 -1.42 7.46 6.00
CA LEU A 77 -2.83 7.14 6.24
C LEU A 77 -2.97 5.75 6.88
N LEU A 78 -2.23 4.76 6.38
CA LEU A 78 -2.19 3.42 6.97
C LEU A 78 -1.74 3.47 8.43
N SER A 79 -0.67 4.20 8.73
CA SER A 79 -0.16 4.38 10.10
C SER A 79 -1.22 5.02 11.00
N ALA A 80 -1.90 6.07 10.54
CA ALA A 80 -2.97 6.73 11.28
C ALA A 80 -4.15 5.77 11.55
N VAL A 81 -4.58 5.00 10.54
CA VAL A 81 -5.65 4.01 10.69
C VAL A 81 -5.27 2.96 11.73
N LEU A 82 -4.05 2.45 11.70
CA LEU A 82 -3.58 1.42 12.65
C LEU A 82 -3.51 1.95 14.09
N VAL A 83 -3.06 3.19 14.29
CA VAL A 83 -3.05 3.84 15.61
C VAL A 83 -4.48 4.05 16.12
N LEU A 84 -5.41 4.48 15.26
CA LEU A 84 -6.82 4.63 15.61
C LEU A 84 -7.49 3.29 15.92
N CYS A 85 -7.07 2.20 15.27
CA CYS A 85 -7.56 0.85 15.57
C CYS A 85 -7.27 0.42 17.01
N ARG A 86 -6.18 0.90 17.62
CA ARG A 86 -5.80 0.58 18.99
C ARG A 86 -6.83 1.03 20.03
N SER A 87 -7.44 2.18 19.81
CA SER A 87 -8.39 2.80 20.74
C SER A 87 -9.86 2.50 20.42
N ALA A 88 -10.11 1.67 19.39
CA ALA A 88 -11.45 1.47 18.85
C ALA A 88 -12.22 0.37 19.59
N SER A 89 -13.48 0.65 19.89
CA SER A 89 -14.47 -0.37 20.29
C SER A 89 -14.71 -1.40 19.17
N ARG A 90 -15.24 -2.59 19.53
CA ARG A 90 -15.53 -3.67 18.56
C ARG A 90 -16.36 -3.22 17.35
N ALA A 91 -17.34 -2.35 17.54
CA ALA A 91 -18.16 -1.80 16.45
C ALA A 91 -17.33 -0.93 15.49
N ARG A 92 -16.40 -0.15 16.03
CA ARG A 92 -15.48 0.69 15.25
C ARG A 92 -14.43 -0.16 14.50
N GLN A 93 -14.08 -1.32 15.04
CA GLN A 93 -13.16 -2.26 14.41
C GLN A 93 -13.73 -2.88 13.11
N GLN A 94 -15.05 -3.09 13.05
CA GLN A 94 -15.72 -3.50 11.80
C GLN A 94 -15.69 -2.39 10.75
N SER A 95 -15.91 -1.14 11.14
CA SER A 95 -15.79 0.02 10.26
C SER A 95 -14.37 0.20 9.72
N LEU A 96 -13.35 -0.05 10.55
CA LEU A 96 -11.94 0.03 10.17
C LEU A 96 -11.51 -1.10 9.22
N SER A 97 -12.11 -2.30 9.37
CA SER A 97 -11.88 -3.38 8.40
C SER A 97 -12.46 -3.05 7.02
N ALA A 98 -13.55 -2.29 6.96
CA ALA A 98 -14.08 -1.78 5.69
C ALA A 98 -13.15 -0.70 5.09
N ALA A 99 -12.57 0.19 5.93
CA ALA A 99 -11.59 1.19 5.49
C ALA A 99 -10.32 0.55 4.89
N ALA A 100 -9.96 -0.67 5.30
CA ALA A 100 -8.83 -1.40 4.73
C ALA A 100 -8.96 -1.66 3.22
N TYR A 101 -10.19 -1.71 2.69
CA TYR A 101 -10.44 -1.86 1.25
C TYR A 101 -10.19 -0.58 0.43
N VAL A 102 -10.03 0.56 1.08
CA VAL A 102 -9.68 1.83 0.40
C VAL A 102 -8.18 1.96 0.21
N LEU A 103 -7.38 1.23 0.98
CA LEU A 103 -5.91 1.33 0.93
C LEU A 103 -5.29 0.80 -0.38
N PRO A 104 -5.70 -0.37 -0.94
CA PRO A 104 -5.12 -0.84 -2.20
C PRO A 104 -5.17 0.19 -3.34
N PRO A 105 -6.30 0.85 -3.66
CA PRO A 105 -6.31 1.89 -4.68
C PRO A 105 -5.47 3.11 -4.32
N LEU A 106 -5.32 3.44 -3.03
CA LEU A 106 -4.44 4.53 -2.62
C LEU A 106 -2.96 4.19 -2.80
N PHE A 107 -2.55 2.95 -2.52
CA PHE A 107 -1.19 2.49 -2.77
C PHE A 107 -0.88 2.34 -4.25
N ALA A 108 -1.87 2.03 -5.08
CA ALA A 108 -1.71 1.94 -6.52
C ALA A 108 -1.65 3.33 -7.20
N PHE A 109 -1.92 4.41 -6.46
CA PHE A 109 -1.99 5.76 -7.03
C PHE A 109 -0.64 6.24 -7.57
N ASP A 110 0.46 5.89 -6.95
CA ASP A 110 1.80 6.18 -7.42
C ASP A 110 2.12 5.49 -8.76
N ASN A 111 1.60 4.28 -8.98
CA ASN A 111 1.73 3.56 -10.25
C ASN A 111 1.09 4.28 -11.45
N LEU A 112 0.22 5.25 -11.22
CA LEU A 112 -0.32 6.11 -12.28
C LEU A 112 0.74 7.08 -12.84
N PHE A 113 1.71 7.45 -12.02
CA PHE A 113 2.76 8.43 -12.39
C PHE A 113 4.07 7.75 -12.77
N PHE A 114 4.31 6.55 -12.27
CA PHE A 114 5.51 5.76 -12.53
C PHE A 114 5.15 4.47 -13.30
N PRO A 115 4.89 4.56 -14.62
CA PRO A 115 4.40 3.43 -15.39
C PRO A 115 5.41 2.30 -15.41
N SER A 116 4.95 1.11 -15.06
CA SER A 116 5.73 -0.11 -15.20
C SER A 116 5.79 -0.55 -16.66
N THR A 117 6.89 -1.20 -17.05
CA THR A 117 7.08 -1.75 -18.41
C THR A 117 6.09 -2.87 -18.76
N SER A 118 5.49 -3.51 -17.74
CA SER A 118 4.51 -4.57 -17.92
C SER A 118 3.43 -4.49 -16.83
N PRO A 119 2.25 -3.95 -17.13
CA PRO A 119 1.15 -3.84 -16.17
C PRO A 119 0.72 -5.18 -15.57
N VAL A 120 0.70 -6.24 -16.38
CA VAL A 120 0.32 -7.57 -15.90
C VAL A 120 1.31 -8.10 -14.87
N LEU A 121 2.60 -7.95 -15.11
CA LEU A 121 3.62 -8.35 -14.14
C LEU A 121 3.54 -7.51 -12.87
N ALA A 122 3.34 -6.20 -12.97
CA ALA A 122 3.17 -5.34 -11.81
C ALA A 122 2.00 -5.81 -10.93
N GLY A 123 0.83 -6.07 -11.52
CA GLY A 123 -0.34 -6.58 -10.80
C GLY A 123 -0.13 -7.95 -10.18
N LEU A 124 0.50 -8.89 -10.89
CA LEU A 124 0.79 -10.23 -10.37
C LEU A 124 1.80 -10.19 -9.21
N PHE A 125 2.87 -9.41 -9.35
CA PHE A 125 3.86 -9.24 -8.29
C PHE A 125 3.25 -8.57 -7.07
N SER A 126 2.48 -7.51 -7.23
CA SER A 126 1.80 -6.84 -6.13
C SER A 126 0.83 -7.78 -5.40
N CYS A 127 0.05 -8.57 -6.13
CA CYS A 127 -0.82 -9.58 -5.54
C CYS A 127 -0.04 -10.62 -4.72
N ALA A 128 1.05 -11.16 -5.29
CA ALA A 128 1.89 -12.16 -4.62
C ALA A 128 2.58 -11.58 -3.38
N MET A 129 3.12 -10.36 -3.48
CA MET A 129 3.79 -9.67 -2.38
C MET A 129 2.80 -9.28 -1.28
N ALA A 130 1.60 -8.82 -1.62
CA ALA A 130 0.56 -8.56 -0.63
C ALA A 130 0.12 -9.84 0.08
N ALA A 131 -0.07 -10.95 -0.64
CA ALA A 131 -0.38 -12.24 -0.03
C ALA A 131 0.73 -12.69 0.94
N ALA A 132 2.00 -12.59 0.53
CA ALA A 132 3.15 -12.88 1.38
C ALA A 132 3.18 -11.95 2.60
N GLY A 133 2.93 -10.65 2.41
CA GLY A 133 2.86 -9.65 3.48
C GLY A 133 1.81 -10.00 4.53
N PHE A 134 0.61 -10.38 4.13
CA PHE A 134 -0.43 -10.80 5.08
C PHE A 134 -0.03 -12.03 5.89
N VAL A 135 0.59 -13.03 5.25
CA VAL A 135 1.04 -14.26 5.93
C VAL A 135 2.18 -13.95 6.90
N LEU A 136 3.20 -13.24 6.43
CA LEU A 136 4.36 -12.86 7.24
C LEU A 136 3.97 -11.94 8.39
N GLY A 137 3.11 -10.94 8.12
CA GLY A 137 2.62 -10.01 9.13
C GLY A 137 1.83 -10.72 10.22
N ALA A 138 0.93 -11.63 9.86
CA ALA A 138 0.20 -12.43 10.83
C ALA A 138 1.14 -13.31 11.67
N ALA A 139 2.07 -14.03 11.02
CA ALA A 139 3.00 -14.93 11.70
C ALA A 139 3.95 -14.18 12.66
N THR A 140 4.45 -13.00 12.26
CA THR A 140 5.33 -12.18 13.09
C THR A 140 4.58 -11.55 14.26
N LEU A 141 3.40 -11.01 14.00
CA LEU A 141 2.57 -10.37 15.03
C LEU A 141 2.07 -11.38 16.07
N ASP A 142 1.76 -12.60 15.66
CA ASP A 142 1.36 -13.66 16.59
C ASP A 142 2.51 -14.12 17.49
N ARG A 143 3.75 -14.10 16.99
CA ARG A 143 4.93 -14.50 17.75
C ARG A 143 5.49 -13.44 18.68
N TRP A 144 5.50 -12.18 18.23
CA TRP A 144 6.32 -11.14 18.85
C TRP A 144 5.52 -10.03 19.55
N ALA A 145 4.22 -9.94 19.30
CA ALA A 145 3.42 -8.85 19.84
C ALA A 145 2.25 -9.34 20.68
N SER A 146 2.11 -8.78 21.89
CA SER A 146 0.87 -8.92 22.63
C SER A 146 -0.30 -8.31 21.83
N PRO A 147 -1.54 -8.76 22.00
CA PRO A 147 -2.69 -8.24 21.26
C PRO A 147 -2.83 -6.72 21.33
N ALA A 148 -2.46 -6.12 22.45
CA ALA A 148 -2.50 -4.66 22.65
C ALA A 148 -1.37 -3.92 21.91
N ALA A 149 -0.25 -4.59 21.64
CA ALA A 149 0.91 -3.98 20.97
C ALA A 149 0.88 -4.15 19.44
N ARG A 150 0.10 -5.10 18.90
CA ARG A 150 0.04 -5.38 17.45
C ARG A 150 -0.17 -4.14 16.58
N PRO A 151 -1.13 -3.22 16.87
CA PRO A 151 -1.31 -2.03 16.05
C PRO A 151 -0.12 -1.08 16.07
N LEU A 152 0.61 -1.01 17.19
CA LEU A 152 1.82 -0.16 17.29
C LEU A 152 2.98 -0.73 16.46
N TRP A 153 3.17 -2.05 16.49
CA TRP A 153 4.16 -2.70 15.66
C TRP A 153 3.86 -2.52 14.17
N ALA A 154 2.58 -2.69 13.79
CA ALA A 154 2.14 -2.48 12.42
C ALA A 154 2.31 -1.02 11.97
N ALA A 155 1.97 -0.05 12.83
CA ALA A 155 2.21 1.37 12.56
C ALA A 155 3.71 1.68 12.43
N GLY A 156 4.55 1.07 13.26
CA GLY A 156 6.01 1.19 13.19
C GLY A 156 6.57 0.66 11.85
N LEU A 157 6.06 -0.47 11.36
CA LEU A 157 6.42 -1.00 10.04
C LEU A 157 6.02 -0.04 8.92
N ALA A 158 4.82 0.52 8.95
CA ALA A 158 4.35 1.48 7.95
C ALA A 158 5.18 2.77 7.96
N VAL A 159 5.50 3.31 9.13
CA VAL A 159 6.39 4.48 9.28
C VAL A 159 7.81 4.17 8.80
N GLY A 160 8.32 2.98 9.14
CA GLY A 160 9.63 2.52 8.68
C GLY A 160 9.71 2.41 7.15
N ALA A 161 8.64 1.95 6.49
CA ALA A 161 8.55 1.91 5.04
C ALA A 161 8.61 3.32 4.43
N VAL A 162 7.83 4.26 4.98
CA VAL A 162 7.87 5.68 4.56
C VAL A 162 9.27 6.27 4.74
N ALA A 163 9.94 5.98 5.86
CA ALA A 163 11.30 6.47 6.11
C ALA A 163 12.31 5.89 5.12
N LEU A 164 12.16 4.62 4.73
CA LEU A 164 13.00 4.00 3.70
C LEU A 164 12.79 4.61 2.32
N GLN A 165 11.55 4.94 1.95
CA GLN A 165 11.23 5.63 0.69
C GLN A 165 11.84 7.04 0.64
N LEU A 166 11.87 7.75 1.78
CA LEU A 166 12.49 9.08 1.87
C LEU A 166 14.03 9.04 1.83
N ALA A 167 14.64 7.91 2.16
CA ALA A 167 16.09 7.75 2.20
C ALA A 167 16.68 7.19 0.89
N ALA A 168 15.84 6.67 0.00
CA ALA A 168 16.22 6.09 -1.29
C ALA A 168 16.26 7.13 -2.41
#